data_2a1ce8f9ff170ee678fa870b75e78340
#
_entry.id   2a1ce8f9ff170ee678fa870b75e78340
#
_cell.length_a   1.000
_cell.length_b   1.000
_cell.length_c   1.000
_cell.angle_alpha   90.00
_cell.angle_beta   90.00
_cell.angle_gamma   90.00
#
_symmetry.space_group_name_H-M   'P 1'
#
loop_
_entity.id
_entity.type
_entity.pdbx_description
1 polymer ?
#
loop_
_entity_poly.entity_id
_entity_poly.type
_entity_poly.pdbx_seq_one_letter_code
_entity_poly.pdbx_strand_id
1 'polypeptide(L)'
;MSYTERLENVTVLGAAGKMGSGILLLTAMEMADLSMKPENKSRQFVLNAVDISDQVLAGVMKFLKAQVQKAAEKKTVLLRKVYEDREDLIENKEIIDQYIFDVLSIVRPTTLLEPAYQSTLIFEAIKEDPGLKVKILSQVDKNNKISPWYFTNTSSIPIHQLDKEAHLGGRILGFHFYNPPAVQKLVELIRAETTRDELVDFAHEYARNLRKTIVPSNDFAGFIGNGHFMRDILHGVSEVQRLAQEMPFVEALYMINKVSQEFLIRPMGIFQLIDYVGLDVCQYIMSVMNPHVEDEDLHSDLLDQFISLGVLGGQYADGSQKDGFLKYEKGRPTGIYDPDKKEYIPISQFQAVCDEKLGPLPEGAMPWKAVIGSSDKEEILDTFFKALFKMDTQGATLAKQYGKRSKEISLKLVSDNVAQKAEDVNTVLLTGFYHAYGPINDYFTT
;
A
#
# COMPACT_ATOMS: atom_id res chain seq x y z
N MET A 1 2.06 13.81 -27.17
CA MET A 1 0.67 13.68 -26.72
C MET A 1 0.48 14.51 -25.48
N SER A 2 -0.58 15.32 -25.42
CA SER A 2 -0.98 16.06 -24.23
C SER A 2 -1.47 15.11 -23.12
N TYR A 3 -1.67 15.65 -21.92
CA TYR A 3 -2.25 14.90 -20.79
C TYR A 3 -3.58 14.24 -21.16
N THR A 4 -4.49 15.01 -21.76
CA THR A 4 -5.81 14.51 -22.18
C THR A 4 -5.70 13.42 -23.25
N GLU A 5 -4.89 13.62 -24.29
CA GLU A 5 -4.69 12.62 -25.35
C GLU A 5 -4.14 11.30 -24.81
N ARG A 6 -3.27 11.36 -23.79
CA ARG A 6 -2.71 10.16 -23.15
C ARG A 6 -3.77 9.38 -22.36
N LEU A 7 -4.84 10.05 -21.92
CA LEU A 7 -5.96 9.44 -21.18
C LEU A 7 -7.18 9.10 -22.03
N GLU A 8 -7.15 9.27 -23.36
CA GLU A 8 -8.29 8.92 -24.24
C GLU A 8 -8.53 7.41 -24.34
N ASN A 9 -7.45 6.61 -24.32
CA ASN A 9 -7.58 5.15 -24.36
C ASN A 9 -6.60 4.52 -23.36
N VAL A 10 -7.14 4.07 -22.25
CA VAL A 10 -6.38 3.51 -21.13
C VAL A 10 -6.80 2.07 -20.87
N THR A 11 -5.86 1.23 -20.48
CA THR A 11 -6.14 -0.13 -20.01
C THR A 11 -5.61 -0.31 -18.58
N VAL A 12 -6.41 -0.95 -17.73
CA VAL A 12 -5.99 -1.48 -16.44
C VAL A 12 -5.95 -3.01 -16.53
N LEU A 13 -4.77 -3.57 -16.45
CA LEU A 13 -4.53 -5.02 -16.40
C LEU A 13 -4.61 -5.50 -14.95
N GLY A 14 -5.38 -6.55 -14.67
CA GLY A 14 -5.68 -6.99 -13.31
C GLY A 14 -6.73 -6.10 -12.62
N ALA A 15 -7.68 -5.58 -13.40
CA ALA A 15 -8.63 -4.55 -13.01
C ALA A 15 -9.56 -4.94 -11.85
N ALA A 16 -9.82 -6.24 -11.65
CA ALA A 16 -10.68 -6.73 -10.56
C ALA A 16 -9.90 -7.13 -9.30
N GLY A 17 -8.57 -7.07 -9.35
CA GLY A 17 -7.71 -7.31 -8.20
C GLY A 17 -7.83 -6.21 -7.13
N LYS A 18 -7.24 -6.48 -5.94
CA LYS A 18 -7.27 -5.58 -4.78
C LYS A 18 -6.75 -4.17 -5.11
N MET A 19 -5.65 -4.07 -5.86
CA MET A 19 -5.08 -2.80 -6.29
C MET A 19 -5.75 -2.29 -7.57
N GLY A 20 -5.94 -3.17 -8.56
CA GLY A 20 -6.51 -2.82 -9.86
C GLY A 20 -7.88 -2.16 -9.79
N SER A 21 -8.76 -2.61 -8.89
CA SER A 21 -10.09 -2.03 -8.73
C SER A 21 -10.05 -0.57 -8.22
N GLY A 22 -9.12 -0.26 -7.33
CA GLY A 22 -8.90 1.11 -6.86
C GLY A 22 -8.26 2.00 -7.92
N ILE A 23 -7.30 1.48 -8.69
CA ILE A 23 -6.68 2.18 -9.82
C ILE A 23 -7.74 2.47 -10.90
N LEU A 24 -8.54 1.45 -11.24
CA LEU A 24 -9.64 1.58 -12.20
C LEU A 24 -10.63 2.67 -11.78
N LEU A 25 -11.03 2.71 -10.50
CA LEU A 25 -11.93 3.72 -9.96
C LEU A 25 -11.36 5.14 -10.11
N LEU A 26 -10.11 5.34 -9.69
CA LEU A 26 -9.47 6.65 -9.76
C LEU A 26 -9.32 7.13 -11.22
N THR A 27 -8.88 6.23 -12.09
CA THR A 27 -8.70 6.53 -13.52
C THR A 27 -10.03 6.82 -14.21
N ALA A 28 -11.09 6.03 -13.93
CA ALA A 28 -12.42 6.24 -14.48
C ALA A 28 -12.99 7.63 -14.11
N MET A 29 -12.83 8.03 -12.84
CA MET A 29 -13.30 9.36 -12.40
C MET A 29 -12.49 10.48 -13.02
N GLU A 30 -11.16 10.38 -13.13
CA GLU A 30 -10.31 11.38 -13.77
C GLU A 30 -10.68 11.54 -15.27
N MET A 31 -10.82 10.42 -15.99
CA MET A 31 -11.22 10.44 -17.41
C MET A 31 -12.61 11.01 -17.61
N ALA A 32 -13.57 10.72 -16.73
CA ALA A 32 -14.91 11.29 -16.77
C ALA A 32 -14.88 12.79 -16.48
N ASP A 33 -14.18 13.23 -15.43
CA ASP A 33 -14.02 14.64 -15.11
C ASP A 33 -13.36 15.41 -16.28
N LEU A 34 -12.42 14.79 -17.01
CA LEU A 34 -11.83 15.34 -18.25
C LEU A 34 -12.84 15.42 -19.39
N SER A 35 -13.64 14.37 -19.62
CA SER A 35 -14.61 14.29 -20.72
C SER A 35 -15.71 15.35 -20.62
N MET A 36 -16.04 15.77 -19.40
CA MET A 36 -17.06 16.80 -19.13
C MET A 36 -16.57 18.23 -19.39
N LYS A 37 -15.26 18.44 -19.56
CA LYS A 37 -14.74 19.77 -19.86
C LYS A 37 -15.16 20.23 -21.26
N PRO A 38 -15.54 21.51 -21.46
CA PRO A 38 -16.02 22.03 -22.75
C PRO A 38 -15.09 21.72 -23.93
N GLU A 39 -13.77 21.84 -23.73
CA GLU A 39 -12.74 21.60 -24.73
C GLU A 39 -12.62 20.13 -25.16
N ASN A 40 -13.18 19.21 -24.38
CA ASN A 40 -13.08 17.77 -24.60
C ASN A 40 -14.40 17.13 -25.08
N LYS A 41 -15.48 17.92 -25.29
CA LYS A 41 -16.82 17.40 -25.69
C LYS A 41 -16.82 16.53 -26.96
N SER A 42 -15.87 16.74 -27.88
CA SER A 42 -15.71 15.93 -29.10
C SER A 42 -14.79 14.72 -28.96
N ARG A 43 -14.13 14.55 -27.83
CA ARG A 43 -13.18 13.44 -27.57
C ARG A 43 -13.91 12.23 -27.04
N GLN A 44 -13.37 11.04 -27.34
CA GLN A 44 -13.87 9.80 -26.78
C GLN A 44 -12.88 9.26 -25.76
N PHE A 45 -13.39 8.87 -24.60
CA PHE A 45 -12.61 8.27 -23.53
C PHE A 45 -13.03 6.81 -23.35
N VAL A 46 -12.04 5.91 -23.38
CA VAL A 46 -12.24 4.47 -23.21
C VAL A 46 -11.28 3.96 -22.15
N LEU A 47 -11.82 3.32 -21.12
CA LEU A 47 -11.06 2.67 -20.07
C LEU A 47 -11.34 1.15 -20.09
N ASN A 48 -10.39 0.39 -20.59
CA ASN A 48 -10.50 -1.06 -20.65
C ASN A 48 -10.15 -1.65 -19.28
N ALA A 49 -11.09 -2.38 -18.68
CA ALA A 49 -10.90 -3.12 -17.44
C ALA A 49 -10.64 -4.59 -17.81
N VAL A 50 -9.37 -5.00 -17.81
CA VAL A 50 -8.95 -6.34 -18.24
C VAL A 50 -8.68 -7.21 -17.02
N ASP A 51 -9.34 -8.37 -16.96
CA ASP A 51 -9.08 -9.40 -15.94
C ASP A 51 -9.39 -10.80 -16.50
N ILE A 52 -9.07 -11.84 -15.73
CA ILE A 52 -9.12 -13.24 -16.20
C ILE A 52 -10.54 -13.86 -16.24
N SER A 53 -11.56 -13.21 -15.64
CA SER A 53 -12.89 -13.80 -15.46
C SER A 53 -14.00 -12.74 -15.52
N ASP A 54 -15.04 -13.05 -16.29
CA ASP A 54 -16.27 -12.23 -16.38
C ASP A 54 -16.95 -12.07 -15.01
N GLN A 55 -16.90 -13.09 -14.15
CA GLN A 55 -17.48 -13.04 -12.82
C GLN A 55 -16.80 -11.99 -11.94
N VAL A 56 -15.45 -11.94 -11.93
CA VAL A 56 -14.73 -10.93 -11.14
C VAL A 56 -14.90 -9.54 -11.73
N LEU A 57 -14.99 -9.42 -13.06
CA LEU A 57 -15.30 -8.17 -13.76
C LEU A 57 -16.69 -7.63 -13.41
N ALA A 58 -17.70 -8.51 -13.36
CA ALA A 58 -19.03 -8.12 -12.89
C ALA A 58 -19.02 -7.61 -11.44
N GLY A 59 -18.18 -8.21 -10.59
CA GLY A 59 -17.95 -7.77 -9.21
C GLY A 59 -17.35 -6.38 -9.13
N VAL A 60 -16.30 -6.11 -9.92
CA VAL A 60 -15.64 -4.80 -9.93
C VAL A 60 -16.56 -3.71 -10.49
N MET A 61 -17.43 -4.00 -11.47
CA MET A 61 -18.41 -3.01 -11.97
C MET A 61 -19.44 -2.61 -10.89
N LYS A 62 -19.89 -3.56 -10.05
CA LYS A 62 -20.73 -3.24 -8.89
C LYS A 62 -19.99 -2.39 -7.85
N PHE A 63 -18.74 -2.72 -7.59
CA PHE A 63 -17.86 -1.94 -6.71
C PHE A 63 -17.69 -0.51 -7.24
N LEU A 64 -17.36 -0.32 -8.53
CA LEU A 64 -17.23 0.99 -9.16
C LEU A 64 -18.50 1.82 -8.98
N LYS A 65 -19.67 1.28 -9.33
CA LYS A 65 -20.95 1.99 -9.17
C LYS A 65 -21.15 2.51 -7.76
N ALA A 66 -20.93 1.65 -6.75
CA ALA A 66 -21.10 2.03 -5.35
C ALA A 66 -20.09 3.09 -4.89
N GLN A 67 -18.82 3.03 -5.35
CA GLN A 67 -17.81 4.01 -4.96
C GLN A 67 -18.00 5.35 -5.70
N VAL A 68 -18.36 5.33 -6.98
CA VAL A 68 -18.67 6.53 -7.77
C VAL A 68 -19.87 7.25 -7.18
N GLN A 69 -20.92 6.51 -6.76
CA GLN A 69 -22.06 7.10 -6.06
C GLN A 69 -21.62 7.88 -4.80
N LYS A 70 -20.83 7.24 -3.93
CA LYS A 70 -20.29 7.90 -2.72
C LYS A 70 -19.44 9.14 -3.03
N ALA A 71 -18.70 9.10 -4.14
CA ALA A 71 -17.90 10.24 -4.59
C ALA A 71 -18.80 11.37 -5.13
N ALA A 72 -19.83 11.05 -5.92
CA ALA A 72 -20.80 11.99 -6.47
C ALA A 72 -21.59 12.70 -5.35
N GLU A 73 -22.06 11.96 -4.34
CA GLU A 73 -22.75 12.54 -3.19
C GLU A 73 -21.90 13.61 -2.48
N LYS A 74 -20.59 13.39 -2.35
CA LYS A 74 -19.66 14.37 -1.77
C LYS A 74 -19.34 15.55 -2.69
N LYS A 75 -19.50 15.37 -3.99
CA LYS A 75 -19.20 16.37 -5.04
C LYS A 75 -20.45 17.10 -5.56
N THR A 76 -21.64 16.87 -5.01
CA THR A 76 -22.94 17.30 -5.59
C THR A 76 -22.97 18.79 -5.94
N VAL A 77 -22.41 19.67 -5.08
CA VAL A 77 -22.34 21.11 -5.34
C VAL A 77 -21.48 21.42 -6.57
N LEU A 78 -20.37 20.70 -6.74
CA LEU A 78 -19.50 20.86 -7.91
C LEU A 78 -20.19 20.32 -9.17
N LEU A 79 -20.84 19.17 -9.08
CA LEU A 79 -21.53 18.53 -10.19
C LEU A 79 -22.69 19.37 -10.72
N ARG A 80 -23.38 20.14 -9.85
CA ARG A 80 -24.40 21.14 -10.33
C ARG A 80 -23.80 22.18 -11.25
N LYS A 81 -22.55 22.59 -11.04
CA LYS A 81 -21.86 23.53 -11.96
C LYS A 81 -21.43 22.84 -13.26
N VAL A 82 -20.99 21.56 -13.15
CA VAL A 82 -20.57 20.77 -14.33
C VAL A 82 -21.76 20.53 -15.28
N TYR A 83 -22.96 20.32 -14.72
CA TYR A 83 -24.18 20.04 -15.48
C TYR A 83 -25.13 21.25 -15.56
N GLU A 84 -24.64 22.49 -15.39
CA GLU A 84 -25.49 23.69 -15.38
C GLU A 84 -26.28 23.90 -16.68
N ASP A 85 -25.75 23.43 -17.82
CA ASP A 85 -26.39 23.47 -19.14
C ASP A 85 -27.47 22.38 -19.34
N ARG A 86 -27.65 21.45 -18.37
CA ARG A 86 -28.59 20.33 -18.42
C ARG A 86 -29.87 20.66 -17.65
N GLU A 87 -30.83 21.29 -18.37
CA GLU A 87 -32.14 21.73 -17.81
C GLU A 87 -33.00 20.54 -17.30
N ASP A 88 -32.72 19.32 -17.77
CA ASP A 88 -33.41 18.10 -17.38
C ASP A 88 -32.92 17.53 -16.02
N LEU A 89 -31.81 18.03 -15.46
CA LEU A 89 -31.24 17.57 -14.18
C LEU A 89 -31.59 18.53 -13.03
N ILE A 90 -32.78 18.41 -12.49
CA ILE A 90 -33.32 19.35 -11.47
C ILE A 90 -32.89 18.92 -10.05
N GLU A 91 -33.06 17.67 -9.72
CA GLU A 91 -32.78 17.14 -8.39
C GLU A 91 -31.32 16.66 -8.22
N ASN A 92 -30.83 16.68 -6.97
CA ASN A 92 -29.48 16.17 -6.67
C ASN A 92 -29.31 14.69 -7.08
N LYS A 93 -30.37 13.90 -6.96
CA LYS A 93 -30.36 12.50 -7.34
C LYS A 93 -30.10 12.32 -8.84
N GLU A 94 -30.75 13.10 -9.67
CA GLU A 94 -30.61 13.04 -11.14
C GLU A 94 -29.18 13.40 -11.56
N ILE A 95 -28.59 14.41 -10.91
CA ILE A 95 -27.19 14.80 -11.12
C ILE A 95 -26.22 13.68 -10.70
N ILE A 96 -26.47 13.06 -9.56
CA ILE A 96 -25.66 11.94 -9.07
C ILE A 96 -25.77 10.74 -10.02
N ASP A 97 -27.00 10.40 -10.43
CA ASP A 97 -27.25 9.28 -11.34
C ASP A 97 -26.61 9.53 -12.72
N GLN A 98 -26.65 10.79 -13.22
CA GLN A 98 -25.98 11.17 -14.47
C GLN A 98 -24.45 11.01 -14.35
N TYR A 99 -23.85 11.50 -13.28
CA TYR A 99 -22.40 11.34 -13.06
C TYR A 99 -21.99 9.87 -12.98
N ILE A 100 -22.77 9.04 -12.30
CA ILE A 100 -22.54 7.58 -12.26
C ILE A 100 -22.58 7.00 -13.68
N PHE A 101 -23.59 7.38 -14.46
CA PHE A 101 -23.71 6.95 -15.86
C PHE A 101 -22.49 7.37 -16.69
N ASP A 102 -22.07 8.62 -16.61
CA ASP A 102 -20.94 9.17 -17.38
C ASP A 102 -19.64 8.44 -17.03
N VAL A 103 -19.34 8.22 -15.74
CA VAL A 103 -18.16 7.48 -15.31
C VAL A 103 -18.21 6.02 -15.78
N LEU A 104 -19.33 5.33 -15.61
CA LEU A 104 -19.45 3.91 -15.98
C LEU A 104 -19.47 3.71 -17.49
N SER A 105 -19.99 4.69 -18.25
CA SER A 105 -20.06 4.62 -19.72
C SER A 105 -18.69 4.62 -20.39
N ILE A 106 -17.62 5.06 -19.71
CA ILE A 106 -16.25 5.05 -20.20
C ILE A 106 -15.62 3.63 -20.03
N VAL A 107 -16.07 2.86 -19.04
CA VAL A 107 -15.44 1.60 -18.65
C VAL A 107 -15.91 0.44 -19.54
N ARG A 108 -14.96 -0.34 -20.02
CA ARG A 108 -15.17 -1.54 -20.87
C ARG A 108 -14.55 -2.77 -20.20
N PRO A 109 -15.36 -3.54 -19.43
CA PRO A 109 -14.87 -4.80 -18.85
C PRO A 109 -14.68 -5.85 -19.93
N THR A 110 -13.57 -6.57 -19.90
CA THR A 110 -13.25 -7.63 -20.87
C THR A 110 -12.22 -8.60 -20.32
N THR A 111 -12.32 -9.86 -20.74
CA THR A 111 -11.30 -10.88 -20.47
C THR A 111 -10.24 -10.97 -21.58
N LEU A 112 -10.40 -10.18 -22.64
CA LEU A 112 -9.49 -10.14 -23.78
C LEU A 112 -8.38 -9.10 -23.56
N LEU A 113 -7.17 -9.42 -23.99
CA LEU A 113 -6.02 -8.52 -23.91
C LEU A 113 -5.94 -7.53 -25.09
N GLU A 114 -6.58 -7.86 -26.22
CA GLU A 114 -6.52 -7.10 -27.47
C GLU A 114 -6.88 -5.61 -27.35
N PRO A 115 -7.84 -5.18 -26.51
CA PRO A 115 -8.10 -3.75 -26.32
C PRO A 115 -6.87 -2.96 -25.85
N ALA A 116 -5.95 -3.56 -25.10
CA ALA A 116 -4.70 -2.93 -24.69
C ALA A 116 -3.76 -2.62 -25.87
N TYR A 117 -3.94 -3.27 -27.02
CA TYR A 117 -3.11 -3.01 -28.21
C TYR A 117 -3.40 -1.67 -28.88
N GLN A 118 -4.41 -0.95 -28.42
CA GLN A 118 -4.75 0.41 -28.89
C GLN A 118 -4.65 1.46 -27.79
N SER A 119 -4.25 1.05 -26.59
CA SER A 119 -4.16 1.98 -25.46
C SER A 119 -2.91 2.85 -25.53
N THR A 120 -3.04 4.08 -25.08
CA THR A 120 -1.98 5.07 -24.97
C THR A 120 -1.25 4.97 -23.62
N LEU A 121 -1.98 4.52 -22.57
CA LEU A 121 -1.49 4.30 -21.22
C LEU A 121 -2.01 2.98 -20.67
N ILE A 122 -1.14 2.23 -20.01
CA ILE A 122 -1.45 0.92 -19.44
C ILE A 122 -1.04 0.93 -17.98
N PHE A 123 -2.01 0.70 -17.09
CA PHE A 123 -1.76 0.36 -15.71
C PHE A 123 -1.64 -1.16 -15.56
N GLU A 124 -0.57 -1.62 -14.98
CA GLU A 124 -0.33 -3.02 -14.71
C GLU A 124 -0.45 -3.28 -13.20
N ALA A 125 -1.45 -4.07 -12.82
CA ALA A 125 -1.74 -4.49 -11.45
C ALA A 125 -2.12 -5.98 -11.37
N ILE A 126 -1.50 -6.80 -12.24
CA ILE A 126 -1.67 -8.26 -12.25
C ILE A 126 -0.90 -8.90 -11.08
N LYS A 127 -1.00 -10.24 -10.97
CA LYS A 127 -0.26 -11.01 -9.95
C LYS A 127 1.22 -10.60 -9.94
N GLU A 128 1.79 -10.50 -8.74
CA GLU A 128 3.19 -10.15 -8.53
C GLU A 128 4.10 -11.34 -8.89
N ASP A 129 4.33 -11.52 -10.18
CA ASP A 129 5.13 -12.60 -10.77
C ASP A 129 5.94 -11.99 -11.93
N PRO A 130 7.28 -11.91 -11.84
CA PRO A 130 8.11 -11.27 -12.85
C PRO A 130 7.92 -11.83 -14.24
N GLY A 131 7.89 -13.16 -14.36
CA GLY A 131 7.74 -13.84 -15.67
C GLY A 131 6.39 -13.56 -16.32
N LEU A 132 5.30 -13.57 -15.52
CA LEU A 132 3.97 -13.22 -16.01
C LEU A 132 3.90 -11.76 -16.45
N LYS A 133 4.44 -10.83 -15.64
CA LYS A 133 4.45 -9.40 -15.98
C LYS A 133 5.23 -9.15 -17.26
N VAL A 134 6.43 -9.68 -17.39
CA VAL A 134 7.24 -9.58 -18.63
C VAL A 134 6.50 -10.13 -19.83
N LYS A 135 5.89 -11.31 -19.72
CA LYS A 135 5.11 -11.94 -20.79
C LYS A 135 3.96 -11.03 -21.27
N ILE A 136 3.15 -10.53 -20.34
CA ILE A 136 1.98 -9.70 -20.69
C ILE A 136 2.41 -8.35 -21.25
N LEU A 137 3.38 -7.67 -20.61
CA LEU A 137 3.90 -6.38 -21.08
C LEU A 137 4.51 -6.50 -22.48
N SER A 138 5.35 -7.52 -22.72
CA SER A 138 5.92 -7.80 -24.05
C SER A 138 4.86 -8.09 -25.10
N GLN A 139 3.82 -8.85 -24.74
CA GLN A 139 2.73 -9.15 -25.67
C GLN A 139 1.96 -7.90 -26.06
N VAL A 140 1.66 -7.04 -25.09
CA VAL A 140 0.98 -5.76 -25.36
C VAL A 140 1.87 -4.87 -26.21
N ASP A 141 3.13 -4.69 -25.84
CA ASP A 141 4.05 -3.81 -26.56
C ASP A 141 4.26 -4.20 -28.02
N LYS A 142 4.48 -5.50 -28.26
CA LYS A 142 4.66 -6.04 -29.61
C LYS A 142 3.46 -5.81 -30.54
N ASN A 143 2.24 -5.81 -29.99
CA ASN A 143 1.00 -5.67 -30.75
C ASN A 143 0.46 -4.24 -30.77
N ASN A 144 0.95 -3.36 -29.90
CA ASN A 144 0.53 -1.97 -29.84
C ASN A 144 1.37 -1.10 -30.78
N LYS A 145 0.72 -0.44 -31.75
CA LYS A 145 1.38 0.36 -32.79
C LYS A 145 1.64 1.82 -32.40
N ILE A 146 1.10 2.27 -31.25
CA ILE A 146 1.20 3.66 -30.83
C ILE A 146 2.19 3.88 -29.69
N SER A 147 2.96 2.84 -29.31
CA SER A 147 3.99 2.89 -28.27
C SER A 147 3.46 3.41 -26.92
N PRO A 148 2.66 2.61 -26.21
CA PRO A 148 2.02 3.03 -24.98
C PRO A 148 3.02 3.29 -23.85
N TRP A 149 2.60 4.04 -22.86
CA TRP A 149 3.28 4.16 -21.59
C TRP A 149 2.74 3.14 -20.59
N TYR A 150 3.61 2.70 -19.67
CA TYR A 150 3.29 1.68 -18.69
C TYR A 150 3.51 2.21 -17.27
N PHE A 151 2.47 2.14 -16.46
CA PHE A 151 2.51 2.36 -15.02
C PHE A 151 2.33 1.01 -14.33
N THR A 152 3.42 0.44 -13.80
CA THR A 152 3.32 -0.80 -13.03
C THR A 152 3.08 -0.51 -11.56
N ASN A 153 2.17 -1.26 -10.95
CA ASN A 153 1.90 -1.20 -9.52
C ASN A 153 2.68 -2.28 -8.75
N THR A 154 3.75 -2.84 -9.35
CA THR A 154 4.62 -3.75 -8.62
C THR A 154 5.08 -3.12 -7.31
N SER A 155 5.22 -3.94 -6.28
CA SER A 155 5.65 -3.50 -4.95
C SER A 155 7.08 -3.94 -4.60
N SER A 156 7.69 -4.80 -5.45
CA SER A 156 8.97 -5.42 -5.12
C SER A 156 9.91 -5.63 -6.32
N ILE A 157 9.37 -5.74 -7.55
CA ILE A 157 10.17 -6.04 -8.74
C ILE A 157 10.84 -4.76 -9.26
N PRO A 158 12.17 -4.74 -9.48
CA PRO A 158 12.85 -3.59 -10.06
C PRO A 158 12.29 -3.22 -11.44
N ILE A 159 12.11 -1.92 -11.68
CA ILE A 159 11.51 -1.42 -12.92
C ILE A 159 12.45 -1.64 -14.11
N HIS A 160 13.77 -1.47 -13.93
CA HIS A 160 14.75 -1.74 -14.99
C HIS A 160 14.72 -3.18 -15.47
N GLN A 161 14.40 -4.15 -14.59
CA GLN A 161 14.23 -5.54 -14.98
C GLN A 161 13.04 -5.70 -15.92
N LEU A 162 11.87 -5.15 -15.55
CA LEU A 162 10.67 -5.19 -16.40
C LEU A 162 10.89 -4.47 -17.75
N ASP A 163 11.55 -3.30 -17.72
CA ASP A 163 11.88 -2.53 -18.93
C ASP A 163 12.75 -3.32 -19.89
N LYS A 164 13.83 -3.91 -19.37
CA LYS A 164 14.81 -4.68 -20.14
C LYS A 164 14.21 -5.96 -20.70
N GLU A 165 13.55 -6.77 -19.84
CA GLU A 165 13.06 -8.10 -20.24
C GLU A 165 11.83 -8.00 -21.13
N ALA A 166 10.97 -6.99 -20.95
CA ALA A 166 9.81 -6.75 -21.83
C ALA A 166 10.12 -5.85 -23.03
N HIS A 167 11.36 -5.34 -23.18
CA HIS A 167 11.83 -4.49 -24.29
C HIS A 167 11.05 -3.17 -24.43
N LEU A 168 10.68 -2.52 -23.34
CA LEU A 168 9.81 -1.35 -23.35
C LEU A 168 10.54 -0.02 -23.69
N GLY A 169 11.87 0.00 -23.62
CA GLY A 169 12.70 1.14 -24.05
C GLY A 169 12.44 2.42 -23.26
N GLY A 170 12.34 2.33 -21.95
CA GLY A 170 12.15 3.45 -21.03
C GLY A 170 10.70 3.97 -20.97
N ARG A 171 9.73 3.23 -21.51
CA ARG A 171 8.31 3.59 -21.50
C ARG A 171 7.55 3.04 -20.30
N ILE A 172 8.26 2.62 -19.25
CA ILE A 172 7.71 2.10 -18.00
C ILE A 172 8.25 2.88 -16.80
N LEU A 173 7.40 3.06 -15.80
CA LEU A 173 7.79 3.47 -14.45
C LEU A 173 6.96 2.74 -13.40
N GLY A 174 7.48 2.67 -12.19
CA GLY A 174 6.71 2.22 -11.03
C GLY A 174 5.81 3.35 -10.54
N PHE A 175 4.51 3.10 -10.54
CA PHE A 175 3.51 3.98 -9.93
C PHE A 175 2.82 3.19 -8.82
N HIS A 176 3.56 3.01 -7.73
CA HIS A 176 3.19 2.12 -6.66
C HIS A 176 2.18 2.78 -5.72
N PHE A 177 0.91 2.46 -5.92
CA PHE A 177 -0.16 2.85 -5.00
C PHE A 177 -0.13 2.00 -3.74
N TYR A 178 -0.49 2.63 -2.63
CA TYR A 178 -0.75 1.93 -1.37
C TYR A 178 -2.21 1.50 -1.24
N ASN A 179 -2.44 0.41 -0.55
CA ASN A 179 -3.77 -0.20 -0.41
C ASN A 179 -4.60 0.46 0.72
N PRO A 180 -5.85 0.85 0.47
CA PRO A 180 -6.56 0.90 -0.82
C PRO A 180 -6.22 2.16 -1.64
N PRO A 181 -6.02 2.05 -2.98
CA PRO A 181 -5.60 3.19 -3.81
C PRO A 181 -6.53 4.40 -3.72
N ALA A 182 -7.83 4.19 -3.61
CA ALA A 182 -8.81 5.28 -3.51
C ALA A 182 -8.75 6.06 -2.17
N VAL A 183 -8.17 5.48 -1.12
CA VAL A 183 -8.10 6.06 0.24
C VAL A 183 -6.71 6.59 0.54
N GLN A 184 -5.69 5.80 0.26
CA GLN A 184 -4.29 6.14 0.51
C GLN A 184 -3.84 7.32 -0.35
N LYS A 185 -3.16 8.28 0.27
CA LYS A 185 -2.66 9.46 -0.45
C LYS A 185 -1.31 9.22 -1.10
N LEU A 186 -0.52 8.31 -0.57
CA LEU A 186 0.84 8.03 -1.01
C LEU A 186 0.87 7.29 -2.35
N VAL A 187 1.81 7.71 -3.18
CA VAL A 187 2.33 6.97 -4.34
C VAL A 187 3.85 7.02 -4.27
N GLU A 188 4.51 5.88 -4.26
CA GLU A 188 5.92 5.82 -4.57
C GLU A 188 6.09 5.85 -6.09
N LEU A 189 6.87 6.80 -6.56
CA LEU A 189 7.23 6.92 -7.98
C LEU A 189 8.62 6.36 -8.19
N ILE A 190 8.72 5.22 -8.86
CA ILE A 190 9.98 4.52 -9.09
C ILE A 190 10.40 4.74 -10.53
N ARG A 191 11.56 5.35 -10.68
CA ARG A 191 12.17 5.65 -11.96
C ARG A 191 13.40 4.77 -12.19
N ALA A 192 13.38 3.95 -13.23
CA ALA A 192 14.60 3.33 -13.75
C ALA A 192 15.46 4.38 -14.48
N GLU A 193 16.74 4.12 -14.61
CA GLU A 193 17.67 5.01 -15.33
C GLU A 193 17.25 5.27 -16.79
N THR A 194 16.64 4.25 -17.42
CA THR A 194 16.12 4.31 -18.78
C THR A 194 14.78 5.03 -18.91
N THR A 195 14.06 5.26 -17.82
CA THR A 195 12.71 5.85 -17.85
C THR A 195 12.72 7.25 -18.44
N ARG A 196 11.86 7.49 -19.43
CA ARG A 196 11.76 8.75 -20.15
C ARG A 196 11.23 9.89 -19.26
N ASP A 197 11.80 11.08 -19.39
CA ASP A 197 11.41 12.25 -18.60
C ASP A 197 9.94 12.64 -18.80
N GLU A 198 9.42 12.57 -20.04
CA GLU A 198 8.04 12.92 -20.35
C GLU A 198 7.04 12.00 -19.64
N LEU A 199 7.43 10.74 -19.40
CA LEU A 199 6.61 9.79 -18.64
C LEU A 199 6.56 10.17 -17.16
N VAL A 200 7.68 10.63 -16.61
CA VAL A 200 7.78 11.10 -15.23
C VAL A 200 6.96 12.38 -15.03
N ASP A 201 7.05 13.34 -15.97
CA ASP A 201 6.28 14.59 -15.93
C ASP A 201 4.77 14.30 -15.95
N PHE A 202 4.34 13.40 -16.83
CA PHE A 202 2.94 12.97 -16.88
C PHE A 202 2.50 12.29 -15.57
N ALA A 203 3.35 11.46 -14.98
CA ALA A 203 3.06 10.78 -13.71
C ALA A 203 2.85 11.79 -12.57
N HIS A 204 3.64 12.86 -12.52
CA HIS A 204 3.46 13.94 -11.56
C HIS A 204 2.14 14.70 -11.77
N GLU A 205 1.78 14.99 -13.02
CA GLU A 205 0.52 15.64 -13.34
C GLU A 205 -0.67 14.75 -12.97
N TYR A 206 -0.62 13.48 -13.34
CA TYR A 206 -1.66 12.49 -13.02
C TYR A 206 -1.85 12.34 -11.50
N ALA A 207 -0.77 12.20 -10.74
CA ALA A 207 -0.83 12.12 -9.28
C ALA A 207 -1.43 13.39 -8.65
N ARG A 208 -1.07 14.57 -9.16
CA ARG A 208 -1.61 15.86 -8.70
C ARG A 208 -3.13 15.92 -8.91
N ASN A 209 -3.61 15.52 -10.08
CA ASN A 209 -5.05 15.51 -10.41
C ASN A 209 -5.80 14.52 -9.52
N LEU A 210 -5.19 13.38 -9.20
CA LEU A 210 -5.73 12.42 -8.23
C LEU A 210 -5.55 12.85 -6.75
N ARG A 211 -4.93 14.00 -6.48
CA ARG A 211 -4.62 14.51 -5.13
C ARG A 211 -3.75 13.53 -4.33
N LYS A 212 -2.80 12.90 -5.01
CA LYS A 212 -1.80 12.00 -4.41
C LYS A 212 -0.55 12.77 -4.04
N THR A 213 0.14 12.27 -3.01
CA THR A 213 1.47 12.71 -2.62
C THR A 213 2.47 11.74 -3.24
N ILE A 214 3.33 12.24 -4.12
CA ILE A 214 4.43 11.45 -4.68
C ILE A 214 5.62 11.50 -3.73
N VAL A 215 6.22 10.33 -3.51
CA VAL A 215 7.56 10.18 -2.96
C VAL A 215 8.42 9.49 -4.01
N PRO A 216 9.53 10.10 -4.44
CA PRO A 216 10.46 9.45 -5.36
C PRO A 216 11.20 8.31 -4.64
N SER A 217 11.28 7.18 -5.30
CA SER A 217 12.11 6.04 -4.89
C SER A 217 13.02 5.65 -6.03
N ASN A 218 14.24 5.30 -5.72
CA ASN A 218 15.15 4.74 -6.71
C ASN A 218 14.76 3.29 -7.00
N ASP A 219 15.23 2.77 -8.13
CA ASP A 219 14.82 1.48 -8.67
C ASP A 219 15.55 0.31 -8.01
N PHE A 220 15.21 0.06 -6.74
CA PHE A 220 15.67 -1.09 -5.95
C PHE A 220 14.51 -2.01 -5.61
N ALA A 221 14.78 -3.30 -5.47
CA ALA A 221 13.77 -4.28 -5.07
C ALA A 221 13.11 -3.90 -3.73
N GLY A 222 11.78 -3.83 -3.70
CA GLY A 222 10.99 -3.48 -2.51
C GLY A 222 10.85 -1.98 -2.23
N PHE A 223 11.56 -1.13 -2.97
CA PHE A 223 11.48 0.33 -2.84
C PHE A 223 11.67 0.80 -1.38
N ILE A 224 11.12 1.96 -1.01
CA ILE A 224 11.24 2.47 0.37
C ILE A 224 10.31 1.70 1.32
N GLY A 225 9.05 1.54 0.95
CA GLY A 225 8.02 0.99 1.84
C GLY A 225 8.28 -0.45 2.23
N ASN A 226 8.38 -1.35 1.27
CA ASN A 226 8.70 -2.76 1.56
C ASN A 226 10.16 -2.93 1.98
N GLY A 227 11.06 -2.07 1.51
CA GLY A 227 12.44 -2.02 1.98
C GLY A 227 12.55 -1.85 3.49
N HIS A 228 11.73 -0.97 4.07
CA HIS A 228 11.62 -0.81 5.52
C HIS A 228 10.82 -1.97 6.15
N PHE A 229 9.65 -2.26 5.62
CA PHE A 229 8.70 -3.18 6.24
C PHE A 229 9.25 -4.61 6.37
N MET A 230 9.90 -5.15 5.36
CA MET A 230 10.47 -6.51 5.43
C MET A 230 11.55 -6.61 6.51
N ARG A 231 12.38 -5.59 6.66
CA ARG A 231 13.41 -5.54 7.72
C ARG A 231 12.80 -5.33 9.11
N ASP A 232 11.71 -4.57 9.21
CA ASP A 232 10.94 -4.38 10.47
C ASP A 232 10.28 -5.70 10.90
N ILE A 233 9.77 -6.51 9.96
CA ILE A 233 9.28 -7.88 10.21
C ILE A 233 10.40 -8.74 10.80
N LEU A 234 11.55 -8.81 10.13
CA LEU A 234 12.68 -9.63 10.57
C LEU A 234 13.16 -9.23 11.96
N HIS A 235 13.18 -7.93 12.26
CA HIS A 235 13.48 -7.46 13.60
C HIS A 235 12.44 -7.90 14.62
N GLY A 236 11.13 -7.73 14.32
CA GLY A 236 10.05 -8.18 15.21
C GLY A 236 10.12 -9.69 15.48
N VAL A 237 10.37 -10.50 14.44
CA VAL A 237 10.55 -11.94 14.55
C VAL A 237 11.76 -12.29 15.42
N SER A 238 12.91 -11.66 15.20
CA SER A 238 14.14 -11.93 15.98
C SER A 238 13.95 -11.60 17.46
N GLU A 239 13.22 -10.53 17.80
CA GLU A 239 12.92 -10.18 19.18
C GLU A 239 11.97 -11.20 19.85
N VAL A 240 10.97 -11.70 19.12
CA VAL A 240 10.12 -12.79 19.63
C VAL A 240 10.93 -14.04 19.89
N GLN A 241 11.77 -14.46 18.96
CA GLN A 241 12.63 -15.64 19.10
C GLN A 241 13.61 -15.50 20.28
N ARG A 242 14.15 -14.30 20.49
CA ARG A 242 15.02 -13.99 21.64
C ARG A 242 14.27 -14.11 22.96
N LEU A 243 13.09 -13.51 23.08
CA LEU A 243 12.28 -13.59 24.30
C LEU A 243 11.73 -14.99 24.55
N ALA A 244 11.41 -15.73 23.51
CA ALA A 244 10.88 -17.10 23.59
C ALA A 244 11.89 -18.12 24.17
N GLN A 245 13.16 -17.75 24.34
CA GLN A 245 14.13 -18.55 25.06
C GLN A 245 13.88 -18.57 26.58
N GLU A 246 13.19 -17.56 27.10
CA GLU A 246 12.95 -17.36 28.54
C GLU A 246 11.45 -17.40 28.92
N MET A 247 10.55 -17.38 27.93
CA MET A 247 9.09 -17.37 28.14
C MET A 247 8.34 -18.08 27.01
N PRO A 248 7.05 -18.43 27.20
CA PRO A 248 6.23 -19.01 26.13
C PRO A 248 6.20 -18.11 24.87
N PHE A 249 6.25 -18.75 23.69
CA PHE A 249 6.22 -18.06 22.39
C PHE A 249 5.06 -17.05 22.26
N VAL A 250 3.86 -17.45 22.70
CA VAL A 250 2.65 -16.59 22.61
C VAL A 250 2.76 -15.34 23.49
N GLU A 251 3.43 -15.43 24.64
CA GLU A 251 3.70 -14.29 25.52
C GLU A 251 4.72 -13.35 24.88
N ALA A 252 5.82 -13.90 24.34
CA ALA A 252 6.84 -13.12 23.62
C ALA A 252 6.25 -12.36 22.44
N LEU A 253 5.43 -13.02 21.61
CA LEU A 253 4.76 -12.40 20.45
C LEU A 253 3.81 -11.29 20.90
N TYR A 254 3.00 -11.53 21.94
CA TYR A 254 2.12 -10.51 22.50
C TYR A 254 2.91 -9.27 22.93
N MET A 255 4.01 -9.47 23.68
CA MET A 255 4.80 -8.35 24.19
C MET A 255 5.42 -7.51 23.06
N ILE A 256 6.03 -8.14 22.05
CA ILE A 256 6.63 -7.41 20.92
C ILE A 256 5.55 -6.74 20.06
N ASN A 257 4.41 -7.39 19.83
CA ASN A 257 3.30 -6.76 19.11
C ASN A 257 2.79 -5.52 19.85
N LYS A 258 2.62 -5.60 21.17
CA LYS A 258 2.19 -4.47 22.00
C LYS A 258 3.23 -3.35 22.06
N VAL A 259 4.51 -3.69 22.20
CA VAL A 259 5.60 -2.70 22.20
C VAL A 259 5.64 -1.95 20.87
N SER A 260 5.62 -2.67 19.75
CA SER A 260 5.63 -2.04 18.42
C SER A 260 4.38 -1.18 18.14
N GLN A 261 3.25 -1.46 18.77
CA GLN A 261 2.02 -0.68 18.63
C GLN A 261 1.94 0.48 19.62
N GLU A 262 1.91 0.17 20.93
CA GLU A 262 1.53 1.14 21.95
C GLU A 262 2.71 2.00 22.40
N PHE A 263 3.88 1.39 22.66
CA PHE A 263 5.09 2.12 23.06
C PHE A 263 5.75 2.89 21.91
N LEU A 264 5.44 2.54 20.65
CA LEU A 264 5.94 3.26 19.48
C LEU A 264 4.85 4.02 18.74
N ILE A 265 3.66 4.12 19.30
CA ILE A 265 2.52 4.90 18.78
C ILE A 265 2.27 4.62 17.29
N ARG A 266 2.13 3.32 16.96
CA ARG A 266 1.80 2.86 15.60
C ARG A 266 0.33 2.44 15.51
N PRO A 267 -0.31 2.48 14.33
CA PRO A 267 -1.71 2.08 14.17
C PRO A 267 -1.94 0.59 14.44
N MET A 268 -0.94 -0.23 14.16
CA MET A 268 -0.92 -1.68 14.36
C MET A 268 0.42 -2.12 14.93
N GLY A 269 0.43 -3.18 15.71
CA GLY A 269 1.65 -3.89 16.05
C GLY A 269 2.20 -4.62 14.83
N ILE A 270 3.48 -4.99 14.89
CA ILE A 270 4.16 -5.57 13.71
C ILE A 270 3.48 -6.86 13.25
N PHE A 271 3.05 -7.74 14.15
CA PHE A 271 2.38 -8.99 13.81
C PHE A 271 0.96 -8.77 13.30
N GLN A 272 0.26 -7.72 13.76
CA GLN A 272 -1.01 -7.31 13.17
C GLN A 272 -0.83 -6.80 11.74
N LEU A 273 0.27 -6.09 11.46
CA LEU A 273 0.57 -5.59 10.12
C LEU A 273 0.95 -6.73 9.18
N ILE A 274 1.70 -7.72 9.66
CA ILE A 274 2.00 -8.95 8.89
C ILE A 274 0.69 -9.68 8.57
N ASP A 275 -0.19 -9.86 9.55
CA ASP A 275 -1.49 -10.51 9.35
C ASP A 275 -2.36 -9.72 8.36
N TYR A 276 -2.32 -8.38 8.39
CA TYR A 276 -3.08 -7.54 7.47
C TYR A 276 -2.63 -7.71 6.02
N VAL A 277 -1.33 -7.81 5.79
CA VAL A 277 -0.74 -8.02 4.46
C VAL A 277 -0.93 -9.46 4.00
N GLY A 278 -0.64 -10.41 4.86
CA GLY A 278 -0.57 -11.84 4.65
C GLY A 278 0.87 -12.35 4.79
N LEU A 279 1.06 -13.43 5.55
CA LEU A 279 2.38 -14.04 5.80
C LEU A 279 3.02 -14.52 4.49
N ASP A 280 2.24 -15.17 3.64
CA ASP A 280 2.64 -15.67 2.33
C ASP A 280 3.05 -14.53 1.39
N VAL A 281 2.35 -13.39 1.45
CA VAL A 281 2.69 -12.19 0.68
C VAL A 281 3.99 -11.57 1.19
N CYS A 282 4.17 -11.47 2.51
CA CYS A 282 5.42 -10.96 3.10
C CYS A 282 6.62 -11.84 2.73
N GLN A 283 6.49 -13.17 2.85
CA GLN A 283 7.51 -14.13 2.45
C GLN A 283 7.86 -13.99 0.96
N TYR A 284 6.84 -13.87 0.11
CA TYR A 284 7.04 -13.70 -1.32
C TYR A 284 7.81 -12.41 -1.64
N ILE A 285 7.45 -11.28 -1.01
CA ILE A 285 8.17 -10.01 -1.17
C ILE A 285 9.63 -10.17 -0.75
N MET A 286 9.89 -10.79 0.41
CA MET A 286 11.25 -11.07 0.86
C MET A 286 12.03 -11.92 -0.16
N SER A 287 11.40 -12.96 -0.73
CA SER A 287 12.05 -13.83 -1.74
C SER A 287 12.38 -13.09 -3.05
N VAL A 288 11.59 -12.09 -3.43
CA VAL A 288 11.87 -11.23 -4.59
C VAL A 288 13.00 -10.26 -4.29
N MET A 289 13.03 -9.72 -3.05
CA MET A 289 14.04 -8.74 -2.65
C MET A 289 15.42 -9.36 -2.37
N ASN A 290 15.44 -10.55 -1.77
CA ASN A 290 16.66 -11.19 -1.25
C ASN A 290 17.80 -11.32 -2.27
N PRO A 291 17.56 -11.70 -3.55
CA PRO A 291 18.62 -11.76 -4.56
C PRO A 291 19.27 -10.41 -4.91
N HIS A 292 18.67 -9.29 -4.52
CA HIS A 292 19.14 -7.94 -4.80
C HIS A 292 19.83 -7.28 -3.60
N VAL A 293 19.98 -8.01 -2.48
CA VAL A 293 20.62 -7.52 -1.26
C VAL A 293 21.83 -8.42 -0.96
N GLU A 294 23.02 -7.82 -0.90
CA GLU A 294 24.27 -8.58 -0.78
C GLU A 294 24.71 -8.81 0.67
N ASP A 295 24.34 -7.92 1.58
CA ASP A 295 24.86 -7.82 2.94
C ASP A 295 23.91 -8.28 4.04
N GLU A 296 22.73 -8.77 3.68
CA GLU A 296 21.72 -9.27 4.61
C GLU A 296 20.88 -10.40 3.97
N ASP A 297 20.33 -11.28 4.81
CA ASP A 297 19.39 -12.32 4.38
C ASP A 297 17.96 -11.91 4.72
N LEU A 298 17.16 -11.62 3.71
CA LEU A 298 15.75 -11.28 3.86
C LEU A 298 14.91 -12.57 3.85
N HIS A 299 15.07 -13.40 4.88
CA HIS A 299 14.38 -14.67 5.05
C HIS A 299 13.89 -14.84 6.49
N SER A 300 12.80 -15.59 6.68
CA SER A 300 12.25 -15.90 8.01
C SER A 300 11.71 -17.32 8.08
N ASP A 301 12.44 -18.19 8.76
CA ASP A 301 11.99 -19.56 9.06
C ASP A 301 10.66 -19.61 9.83
N LEU A 302 10.40 -18.59 10.66
CA LEU A 302 9.14 -18.52 11.39
C LEU A 302 7.94 -18.29 10.46
N LEU A 303 8.08 -17.42 9.45
CA LEU A 303 7.04 -17.22 8.44
C LEU A 303 6.80 -18.52 7.66
N ASP A 304 7.88 -19.20 7.25
CA ASP A 304 7.80 -20.48 6.53
C ASP A 304 7.08 -21.55 7.36
N GLN A 305 7.38 -21.64 8.64
CA GLN A 305 6.71 -22.55 9.57
C GLN A 305 5.20 -22.28 9.60
N PHE A 306 4.80 -21.02 9.80
CA PHE A 306 3.38 -20.66 9.90
C PHE A 306 2.65 -20.89 8.58
N ILE A 307 3.26 -20.54 7.45
CA ILE A 307 2.69 -20.80 6.11
C ILE A 307 2.50 -22.30 5.90
N SER A 308 3.48 -23.14 6.29
CA SER A 308 3.37 -24.60 6.20
C SER A 308 2.25 -25.20 7.04
N LEU A 309 1.87 -24.52 8.12
CA LEU A 309 0.73 -24.86 8.99
C LEU A 309 -0.61 -24.32 8.47
N GLY A 310 -0.60 -23.61 7.33
CA GLY A 310 -1.80 -23.02 6.73
C GLY A 310 -2.26 -21.72 7.42
N VAL A 311 -1.42 -21.10 8.24
CA VAL A 311 -1.70 -19.84 8.93
C VAL A 311 -1.18 -18.70 8.06
N LEU A 312 -2.07 -18.09 7.27
CA LEU A 312 -1.67 -17.18 6.19
C LEU A 312 -2.02 -15.70 6.46
N GLY A 313 -2.99 -15.41 7.29
CA GLY A 313 -3.48 -14.03 7.43
C GLY A 313 -4.13 -13.50 6.15
N GLY A 314 -3.94 -12.22 5.87
CA GLY A 314 -4.54 -11.52 4.75
C GLY A 314 -5.95 -11.02 5.04
N GLN A 315 -6.66 -10.60 4.01
CA GLN A 315 -8.01 -10.07 4.10
C GLN A 315 -9.00 -10.88 3.27
N TYR A 316 -10.25 -10.94 3.70
CA TYR A 316 -11.35 -11.40 2.87
C TYR A 316 -11.70 -10.36 1.80
N ALA A 317 -12.54 -10.74 0.83
CA ALA A 317 -12.95 -9.87 -0.26
C ALA A 317 -13.73 -8.62 0.21
N ASP A 318 -14.38 -8.69 1.37
CA ASP A 318 -15.08 -7.57 2.00
C ASP A 318 -14.14 -6.63 2.81
N GLY A 319 -12.84 -6.96 2.86
CA GLY A 319 -11.82 -6.22 3.61
C GLY A 319 -11.70 -6.62 5.09
N SER A 320 -12.49 -7.58 5.57
CA SER A 320 -12.35 -8.08 6.93
C SER A 320 -11.06 -8.90 7.09
N GLN A 321 -10.50 -8.89 8.31
CA GLN A 321 -9.23 -9.52 8.64
C GLN A 321 -9.39 -11.04 8.78
N LYS A 322 -8.49 -11.81 8.15
CA LYS A 322 -8.31 -13.25 8.39
C LYS A 322 -7.38 -13.48 9.57
N ASP A 323 -7.54 -14.65 10.22
CA ASP A 323 -6.62 -15.08 11.25
C ASP A 323 -5.23 -15.38 10.66
N GLY A 324 -4.20 -14.95 11.37
CA GLY A 324 -2.79 -15.14 11.04
C GLY A 324 -2.00 -15.50 12.31
N PHE A 325 -0.93 -14.79 12.64
CA PHE A 325 -0.29 -14.91 13.95
C PHE A 325 -1.30 -14.68 15.07
N LEU A 326 -2.24 -13.74 14.85
CA LEU A 326 -3.30 -13.43 15.79
C LEU A 326 -4.65 -13.94 15.26
N LYS A 327 -5.51 -14.32 16.19
CA LYS A 327 -6.92 -14.58 15.95
C LYS A 327 -7.71 -13.29 16.11
N TYR A 328 -8.67 -13.06 15.21
CA TYR A 328 -9.46 -11.83 15.22
C TYR A 328 -10.94 -12.08 15.46
N GLU A 329 -11.52 -11.31 16.39
CA GLU A 329 -12.96 -11.24 16.59
C GLU A 329 -13.42 -9.78 16.48
N LYS A 330 -14.33 -9.50 15.56
CA LYS A 330 -14.79 -8.12 15.26
C LYS A 330 -13.62 -7.14 15.02
N GLY A 331 -12.57 -7.61 14.34
CA GLY A 331 -11.39 -6.82 14.00
C GLY A 331 -10.40 -6.57 15.16
N ARG A 332 -10.57 -7.25 16.30
CA ARG A 332 -9.66 -7.15 17.46
C ARG A 332 -8.95 -8.48 17.69
N PRO A 333 -7.65 -8.45 18.00
CA PRO A 333 -6.92 -9.64 18.40
C PRO A 333 -7.49 -10.23 19.70
N THR A 334 -7.76 -11.54 19.69
CA THR A 334 -8.29 -12.27 20.85
C THR A 334 -7.46 -13.49 21.24
N GLY A 335 -6.61 -13.97 20.34
CA GLY A 335 -5.73 -15.11 20.54
C GLY A 335 -4.44 -14.99 19.77
N ILE A 336 -3.45 -15.81 20.10
CA ILE A 336 -2.17 -15.94 19.38
C ILE A 336 -1.98 -17.41 19.04
N TYR A 337 -1.58 -17.69 17.81
CA TYR A 337 -1.32 -19.06 17.36
C TYR A 337 -0.03 -19.61 17.97
N ASP A 338 -0.15 -20.75 18.63
CA ASP A 338 0.96 -21.51 19.19
C ASP A 338 1.36 -22.59 18.15
N PRO A 339 2.53 -22.50 17.50
CA PRO A 339 2.90 -23.42 16.45
C PRO A 339 3.17 -24.85 16.95
N ASP A 340 3.54 -25.03 18.22
CA ASP A 340 3.81 -26.33 18.82
C ASP A 340 2.49 -27.03 19.17
N LYS A 341 1.52 -26.29 19.73
CA LYS A 341 0.22 -26.81 20.07
C LYS A 341 -0.74 -26.85 18.87
N LYS A 342 -0.42 -26.11 17.80
CA LYS A 342 -1.26 -25.94 16.60
C LYS A 342 -2.67 -25.40 16.89
N GLU A 343 -2.76 -24.48 17.84
CA GLU A 343 -4.02 -23.85 18.26
C GLU A 343 -3.82 -22.40 18.66
N TYR A 344 -4.90 -21.62 18.65
CA TYR A 344 -4.90 -20.25 19.16
C TYR A 344 -5.08 -20.24 20.67
N ILE A 345 -4.10 -19.69 21.38
CA ILE A 345 -4.19 -19.46 22.84
C ILE A 345 -4.85 -18.12 23.11
N PRO A 346 -5.93 -18.07 23.89
CA PRO A 346 -6.60 -16.80 24.21
C PRO A 346 -5.67 -15.82 24.93
N ILE A 347 -5.59 -14.57 24.44
CA ILE A 347 -4.75 -13.52 25.04
C ILE A 347 -5.10 -13.30 26.51
N SER A 348 -6.38 -13.44 26.89
CA SER A 348 -6.86 -13.27 28.26
C SER A 348 -6.18 -14.20 29.28
N GLN A 349 -5.54 -15.30 28.85
CA GLN A 349 -4.86 -16.22 29.75
C GLN A 349 -3.52 -15.69 30.27
N PHE A 350 -2.84 -14.83 29.52
CA PHE A 350 -1.49 -14.37 29.82
C PHE A 350 -1.32 -12.85 29.76
N GLN A 351 -2.31 -12.13 29.26
CA GLN A 351 -2.23 -10.66 29.10
C GLN A 351 -1.79 -9.94 30.36
N ALA A 352 -2.43 -10.22 31.50
CA ALA A 352 -2.13 -9.52 32.75
C ALA A 352 -0.66 -9.69 33.19
N VAL A 353 -0.14 -10.89 33.04
CA VAL A 353 1.26 -11.21 33.39
C VAL A 353 2.22 -10.49 32.43
N CYS A 354 1.90 -10.49 31.13
CA CYS A 354 2.73 -9.80 30.15
C CYS A 354 2.69 -8.27 30.34
N ASP A 355 1.52 -7.71 30.65
CA ASP A 355 1.37 -6.27 30.89
C ASP A 355 2.13 -5.85 32.16
N GLU A 356 2.12 -6.67 33.22
CA GLU A 356 2.92 -6.43 34.41
C GLU A 356 4.43 -6.46 34.10
N LYS A 357 4.91 -7.45 33.32
CA LYS A 357 6.31 -7.53 32.88
C LYS A 357 6.72 -6.33 32.05
N LEU A 358 5.89 -5.90 31.09
CA LEU A 358 6.17 -4.72 30.26
C LEU A 358 6.24 -3.42 31.09
N GLY A 359 5.43 -3.35 32.13
CA GLY A 359 5.25 -2.15 32.94
C GLY A 359 4.31 -1.12 32.25
N PRO A 360 4.08 0.03 32.90
CA PRO A 360 3.18 1.05 32.40
C PRO A 360 3.70 1.71 31.11
N LEU A 361 2.78 2.27 30.33
CA LEU A 361 3.13 3.19 29.25
C LEU A 361 3.74 4.47 29.80
N PRO A 362 4.55 5.21 29.01
CA PRO A 362 5.09 6.51 29.41
C PRO A 362 4.01 7.48 29.82
N GLU A 363 4.37 8.40 30.70
CA GLU A 363 3.48 9.51 31.09
C GLU A 363 3.06 10.32 29.86
N GLY A 364 1.77 10.66 29.77
CA GLY A 364 1.21 11.34 28.61
C GLY A 364 0.88 10.42 27.42
N ALA A 365 0.96 9.10 27.60
CA ALA A 365 0.59 8.15 26.56
C ALA A 365 -0.85 8.35 26.09
N MET A 366 -1.03 8.47 24.78
CA MET A 366 -2.33 8.61 24.13
C MET A 366 -2.48 7.57 23.02
N PRO A 367 -3.71 7.12 22.73
CA PRO A 367 -3.95 6.23 21.59
C PRO A 367 -3.48 6.89 20.28
N TRP A 368 -2.92 6.10 19.38
CA TRP A 368 -2.42 6.56 18.08
C TRP A 368 -3.38 7.52 17.35
N LYS A 369 -4.69 7.21 17.30
CA LYS A 369 -5.70 8.08 16.65
C LYS A 369 -5.78 9.47 17.27
N ALA A 370 -5.63 9.57 18.58
CA ALA A 370 -5.65 10.86 19.28
C ALA A 370 -4.39 11.67 18.95
N VAL A 371 -3.23 11.00 18.89
CA VAL A 371 -1.96 11.66 18.54
C VAL A 371 -1.99 12.21 17.11
N ILE A 372 -2.35 11.41 16.12
CA ILE A 372 -2.36 11.87 14.71
C ILE A 372 -3.46 12.89 14.40
N GLY A 373 -4.52 12.93 15.20
CA GLY A 373 -5.62 13.90 15.07
C GLY A 373 -5.41 15.20 15.83
N SER A 374 -4.34 15.32 16.62
CA SER A 374 -4.04 16.52 17.41
C SER A 374 -3.28 17.57 16.61
N SER A 375 -3.63 18.86 16.83
CA SER A 375 -2.83 20.00 16.38
C SER A 375 -1.46 20.07 17.07
N ASP A 376 -1.36 19.55 18.30
CA ASP A 376 -0.19 19.63 19.18
C ASP A 376 0.63 18.32 19.12
N LYS A 377 0.51 17.61 18.01
CA LYS A 377 1.13 16.28 17.80
C LYS A 377 2.62 16.26 18.17
N GLU A 378 3.38 17.25 17.73
CA GLU A 378 4.83 17.29 17.95
C GLU A 378 5.17 17.44 19.46
N GLU A 379 4.42 18.26 20.21
CA GLU A 379 4.58 18.42 21.64
C GLU A 379 4.21 17.14 22.42
N ILE A 380 3.13 16.47 21.98
CA ILE A 380 2.71 15.19 22.56
C ILE A 380 3.82 14.14 22.37
N LEU A 381 4.38 14.03 21.16
CA LEU A 381 5.45 13.08 20.84
C LEU A 381 6.72 13.40 21.65
N ASP A 382 7.12 14.67 21.73
CA ASP A 382 8.28 15.10 22.50
C ASP A 382 8.14 14.74 23.98
N THR A 383 6.99 15.04 24.58
CA THR A 383 6.68 14.71 25.97
C THR A 383 6.71 13.20 26.21
N PHE A 384 6.06 12.44 25.34
CA PHE A 384 5.99 10.98 25.42
C PHE A 384 7.39 10.34 25.34
N PHE A 385 8.21 10.71 24.35
CA PHE A 385 9.53 10.13 24.18
C PHE A 385 10.50 10.56 25.29
N LYS A 386 10.44 11.79 25.79
CA LYS A 386 11.20 12.21 26.96
C LYS A 386 10.86 11.39 28.21
N ALA A 387 9.58 11.03 28.38
CA ALA A 387 9.15 10.15 29.46
C ALA A 387 9.64 8.71 29.23
N LEU A 388 9.48 8.16 28.01
CA LEU A 388 9.93 6.83 27.64
C LEU A 388 11.43 6.62 27.93
N PHE A 389 12.27 7.61 27.60
CA PHE A 389 13.71 7.50 27.81
C PHE A 389 14.13 7.54 29.29
N LYS A 390 13.29 8.02 30.19
CA LYS A 390 13.52 8.00 31.65
C LYS A 390 13.11 6.69 32.31
N MET A 391 12.38 5.82 31.61
CA MET A 391 11.87 4.57 32.17
C MET A 391 12.87 3.43 31.99
N ASP A 392 12.93 2.52 32.98
CA ASP A 392 13.77 1.30 32.97
C ASP A 392 12.93 0.03 32.94
N THR A 393 11.63 0.11 32.61
CA THR A 393 10.75 -1.05 32.48
C THR A 393 11.13 -1.88 31.23
N GLN A 394 10.75 -3.16 31.23
CA GLN A 394 11.01 -4.04 30.10
C GLN A 394 10.38 -3.50 28.80
N GLY A 395 9.14 -3.00 28.86
CA GLY A 395 8.47 -2.40 27.71
C GLY A 395 9.20 -1.18 27.17
N ALA A 396 9.65 -0.29 28.04
CA ALA A 396 10.45 0.89 27.64
C ALA A 396 11.79 0.49 27.02
N THR A 397 12.48 -0.53 27.57
CA THR A 397 13.75 -1.04 27.05
C THR A 397 13.57 -1.60 25.65
N LEU A 398 12.57 -2.48 25.46
CA LEU A 398 12.23 -3.05 24.14
C LEU A 398 11.84 -1.96 23.14
N ALA A 399 11.06 -0.95 23.55
CA ALA A 399 10.67 0.14 22.69
C ALA A 399 11.85 1.00 22.24
N LYS A 400 12.78 1.31 23.14
CA LYS A 400 14.03 2.03 22.81
C LYS A 400 14.86 1.27 21.77
N GLN A 401 15.05 -0.04 21.98
CA GLN A 401 15.78 -0.90 21.05
C GLN A 401 15.08 -0.98 19.69
N TYR A 402 13.76 -1.20 19.70
CA TYR A 402 12.95 -1.30 18.49
C TYR A 402 12.95 0.02 17.70
N GLY A 403 12.76 1.15 18.38
CA GLY A 403 12.79 2.47 17.74
C GLY A 403 14.15 2.82 17.15
N LYS A 404 15.24 2.48 17.85
CA LYS A 404 16.61 2.60 17.34
C LYS A 404 16.82 1.76 16.08
N ARG A 405 16.40 0.49 16.11
CA ARG A 405 16.49 -0.41 14.94
C ARG A 405 15.69 0.09 13.75
N SER A 406 14.47 0.58 13.96
CA SER A 406 13.64 1.17 12.89
C SER A 406 14.33 2.40 12.25
N LYS A 407 15.01 3.23 13.04
CA LYS A 407 15.84 4.35 12.54
C LYS A 407 17.04 3.85 11.74
N GLU A 408 17.76 2.84 12.22
CA GLU A 408 18.89 2.23 11.51
C GLU A 408 18.48 1.67 10.15
N ILE A 409 17.38 0.91 10.09
CA ILE A 409 16.81 0.41 8.83
C ILE A 409 16.53 1.57 7.87
N SER A 410 15.95 2.64 8.38
CA SER A 410 15.59 3.82 7.57
C SER A 410 16.80 4.57 7.05
N LEU A 411 17.83 4.73 7.87
CA LEU A 411 19.11 5.33 7.46
C LEU A 411 19.83 4.46 6.42
N LYS A 412 19.75 3.12 6.57
CA LYS A 412 20.28 2.19 5.57
C LYS A 412 19.61 2.39 4.20
N LEU A 413 18.29 2.58 4.14
CA LEU A 413 17.61 2.86 2.87
C LEU A 413 18.12 4.14 2.18
N VAL A 414 18.55 5.14 2.95
CA VAL A 414 19.16 6.35 2.40
C VAL A 414 20.62 6.09 1.97
N SER A 415 21.41 5.40 2.81
CA SER A 415 22.82 5.09 2.49
C SER A 415 22.98 4.16 1.29
N ASP A 416 22.05 3.22 1.12
CA ASP A 416 22.00 2.28 -0.01
C ASP A 416 21.36 2.91 -1.26
N ASN A 417 21.03 4.20 -1.19
CA ASN A 417 20.45 4.95 -2.29
C ASN A 417 19.09 4.38 -2.79
N VAL A 418 18.33 3.74 -1.90
CA VAL A 418 16.92 3.36 -2.18
C VAL A 418 16.04 4.60 -2.10
N ALA A 419 16.22 5.41 -1.07
CA ALA A 419 15.61 6.73 -0.91
C ALA A 419 16.65 7.82 -1.22
N GLN A 420 16.21 8.94 -1.80
CA GLN A 420 17.10 10.07 -2.10
C GLN A 420 17.50 10.85 -0.85
N LYS A 421 16.62 10.90 0.13
CA LYS A 421 16.80 11.64 1.39
C LYS A 421 15.94 11.10 2.53
N ALA A 422 16.27 11.48 3.75
CA ALA A 422 15.57 11.06 4.96
C ALA A 422 14.06 11.39 4.95
N GLU A 423 13.68 12.56 4.41
CA GLU A 423 12.29 12.99 4.29
C GLU A 423 11.45 12.05 3.44
N ASP A 424 12.03 11.42 2.42
CA ASP A 424 11.32 10.48 1.56
C ASP A 424 10.94 9.23 2.36
N VAL A 425 11.87 8.67 3.14
CA VAL A 425 11.59 7.54 4.05
C VAL A 425 10.53 7.93 5.08
N ASN A 426 10.71 9.08 5.74
CA ASN A 426 9.75 9.56 6.74
C ASN A 426 8.36 9.75 6.14
N THR A 427 8.26 10.33 4.93
CA THR A 427 6.97 10.54 4.27
C THR A 427 6.28 9.23 3.93
N VAL A 428 7.02 8.21 3.46
CA VAL A 428 6.46 6.88 3.19
C VAL A 428 5.90 6.26 4.46
N LEU A 429 6.63 6.29 5.58
CA LEU A 429 6.16 5.68 6.83
C LEU A 429 5.00 6.47 7.46
N LEU A 430 5.03 7.79 7.39
CA LEU A 430 3.95 8.65 7.89
C LEU A 430 2.64 8.48 7.09
N THR A 431 2.73 8.41 5.75
CA THR A 431 1.55 8.47 4.88
C THR A 431 1.11 7.11 4.36
N GLY A 432 2.03 6.16 4.17
CA GLY A 432 1.74 4.80 3.70
C GLY A 432 1.44 3.82 4.84
N PHE A 433 2.18 3.92 5.93
CA PHE A 433 2.01 3.07 7.12
C PHE A 433 1.32 3.77 8.28
N TYR A 434 1.00 5.05 8.16
CA TYR A 434 0.34 5.87 9.17
C TYR A 434 1.06 5.92 10.53
N HIS A 435 2.40 5.85 10.52
CA HIS A 435 3.15 6.07 11.74
C HIS A 435 2.86 7.47 12.32
N ALA A 436 2.90 7.62 13.63
CA ALA A 436 2.69 8.92 14.26
C ALA A 436 3.87 9.87 14.02
N TYR A 437 5.07 9.33 13.78
CA TYR A 437 6.31 10.08 13.51
C TYR A 437 7.16 9.33 12.47
N GLY A 438 8.06 10.07 11.82
CA GLY A 438 9.02 9.46 10.89
C GLY A 438 10.07 8.65 11.64
N PRO A 439 10.54 7.51 11.09
CA PRO A 439 11.54 6.68 11.76
C PRO A 439 12.91 7.38 11.87
N ILE A 440 13.27 8.26 10.94
CA ILE A 440 14.47 9.10 11.05
C ILE A 440 14.09 10.37 11.82
N ASN A 441 14.41 10.40 13.11
CA ASN A 441 14.02 11.43 14.06
C ASN A 441 15.10 11.62 15.14
N ASP A 442 14.91 12.59 16.02
CA ASP A 442 15.84 12.92 17.12
C ASP A 442 15.47 12.25 18.45
N TYR A 443 14.34 11.53 18.52
CA TYR A 443 13.93 10.81 19.73
C TYR A 443 14.84 9.63 20.03
N PHE A 444 15.22 8.86 18.99
CA PHE A 444 16.11 7.70 19.10
C PHE A 444 17.51 8.11 18.66
N THR A 445 18.35 8.45 19.63
CA THR A 445 19.78 8.71 19.36
C THR A 445 20.52 7.40 19.11
N THR A 446 21.43 7.41 18.17
CA THR A 446 22.31 6.28 17.80
C THR A 446 23.34 6.02 18.89
#